data_b81377b8362c37fd9d4444987344be56
#
_entry.id   b81377b8362c37fd9d4444987344be56
#
_cell.length_a   1.000
_cell.length_b   1.000
_cell.length_c   1.000
_cell.angle_alpha   90.00
_cell.angle_beta   90.00
_cell.angle_gamma   90.00
#
_symmetry.space_group_name_H-M   'P 1'
#
loop_
_entity.id
_entity.type
_entity.pdbx_description
1 polymer ?
#
loop_
_entity_poly.entity_id
_entity_poly.type
_entity_poly.pdbx_seq_one_letter_code
_entity_poly.pdbx_strand_id
1 'polypeptide(L)'
;PISVFTRFGIRVCIKINNRKILTGIAEIIGEADKIVDITVAIDKLDKIGLDNVNKELAEKGISEEAIAKLQPIILLSGTNAEKLATLKTVLSDSETGLKGVEESEFILDTLQTMGLKNEIELDLTLARGLNYYTGAIFEVKALDVQIGSITGGGRYDNLTGVFGMAGVSGVGISFGADRIFDVLNQL
;
A
#
# COMPACT_ATOMS: atom_id res chain seq x y z
N PRO A 1 12.58 12.29 1.96
CA PRO A 1 12.81 11.23 2.99
C PRO A 1 14.03 10.39 2.65
N ILE A 2 14.15 9.91 1.42
CA ILE A 2 15.20 8.98 0.96
C ILE A 2 16.60 9.54 1.22
N SER A 3 16.84 10.80 0.86
CA SER A 3 18.14 11.46 1.07
C SER A 3 18.56 11.52 2.55
N VAL A 4 17.59 11.54 3.46
CA VAL A 4 17.85 11.51 4.91
C VAL A 4 18.39 10.14 5.32
N PHE A 5 17.69 9.05 4.92
CA PHE A 5 18.11 7.68 5.25
C PHE A 5 19.48 7.34 4.62
N THR A 6 19.71 7.78 3.39
CA THR A 6 21.04 7.63 2.76
C THR A 6 22.14 8.32 3.55
N ARG A 7 21.87 9.54 4.09
CA ARG A 7 22.85 10.26 4.94
C ARG A 7 23.08 9.57 6.29
N PHE A 8 22.09 8.89 6.81
CA PHE A 8 22.21 8.08 8.03
C PHE A 8 22.83 6.71 7.80
N GLY A 9 23.12 6.34 6.54
CA GLY A 9 23.61 5.00 6.21
C GLY A 9 22.58 3.89 6.31
N ILE A 10 21.28 4.23 6.44
CA ILE A 10 20.21 3.27 6.55
C ILE A 10 19.76 2.86 5.16
N ARG A 11 19.87 1.58 4.82
CA ARG A 11 19.28 1.02 3.60
C ARG A 11 17.78 0.82 3.81
N VAL A 12 17.00 1.26 2.85
CA VAL A 12 15.53 1.23 2.95
C VAL A 12 14.89 0.68 1.69
N CYS A 13 13.75 0.00 1.87
CA CYS A 13 12.77 -0.31 0.84
C CYS A 13 11.56 0.59 1.01
N ILE A 14 11.08 1.18 -0.09
CA ILE A 14 9.87 1.97 -0.14
C ILE A 14 8.76 1.08 -0.68
N LYS A 15 7.81 0.74 0.15
CA LYS A 15 6.59 0.04 -0.25
C LYS A 15 5.54 1.05 -0.65
N ILE A 16 4.90 0.83 -1.79
CA ILE A 16 3.81 1.67 -2.28
C ILE A 16 2.57 0.83 -2.59
N ASN A 17 1.42 1.43 -2.46
CA ASN A 17 0.13 0.91 -2.92
C ASN A 17 -0.78 2.08 -3.26
N ASN A 18 -2.01 1.80 -3.67
CA ASN A 18 -3.02 2.82 -3.95
C ASN A 18 -4.38 2.38 -3.42
N ARG A 19 -5.07 3.28 -2.71
CA ARG A 19 -6.42 3.05 -2.19
C ARG A 19 -7.39 2.61 -3.28
N LYS A 20 -7.25 3.17 -4.48
CA LYS A 20 -8.11 2.85 -5.63
C LYS A 20 -7.88 1.44 -6.15
N ILE A 21 -6.65 0.93 -6.11
CA ILE A 21 -6.36 -0.48 -6.42
C ILE A 21 -7.08 -1.40 -5.43
N LEU A 22 -6.99 -1.11 -4.12
CA LEU A 22 -7.67 -1.89 -3.08
C LEU A 22 -9.19 -1.85 -3.25
N THR A 23 -9.75 -0.70 -3.60
CA THR A 23 -11.17 -0.55 -3.92
C THR A 23 -11.55 -1.40 -5.13
N GLY A 24 -10.78 -1.33 -6.21
CA GLY A 24 -11.00 -2.13 -7.41
C GLY A 24 -10.94 -3.64 -7.14
N ILE A 25 -10.02 -4.09 -6.30
CA ILE A 25 -9.95 -5.49 -5.88
C ILE A 25 -11.25 -5.90 -5.17
N ALA A 26 -11.75 -5.10 -4.24
CA ALA A 26 -13.00 -5.39 -3.53
C ALA A 26 -14.21 -5.42 -4.49
N GLU A 27 -14.22 -4.54 -5.51
CA GLU A 27 -15.26 -4.51 -6.56
C GLU A 27 -15.26 -5.80 -7.39
N ILE A 28 -14.11 -6.23 -7.91
CA ILE A 28 -14.03 -7.39 -8.81
C ILE A 28 -14.29 -8.72 -8.12
N ILE A 29 -14.02 -8.83 -6.81
CA ILE A 29 -14.37 -10.02 -6.04
C ILE A 29 -15.84 -10.02 -5.57
N GLY A 30 -16.58 -8.94 -5.82
CA GLY A 30 -18.00 -8.81 -5.48
C GLY A 30 -18.28 -8.42 -4.03
N GLU A 31 -17.31 -7.85 -3.32
CA GLU A 31 -17.38 -7.51 -1.89
C GLU A 31 -17.06 -6.02 -1.62
N ALA A 32 -17.46 -5.13 -2.52
CA ALA A 32 -17.17 -3.70 -2.44
C ALA A 32 -17.59 -3.06 -1.11
N ASP A 33 -18.71 -3.50 -0.53
CA ASP A 33 -19.24 -2.99 0.74
C ASP A 33 -18.36 -3.35 1.94
N LYS A 34 -17.50 -4.37 1.80
CA LYS A 34 -16.65 -4.90 2.86
C LYS A 34 -15.17 -4.53 2.70
N ILE A 35 -14.87 -3.51 1.91
CA ILE A 35 -13.50 -3.08 1.65
C ILE A 35 -12.69 -2.83 2.92
N VAL A 36 -13.31 -2.29 3.98
CA VAL A 36 -12.62 -2.04 5.25
C VAL A 36 -12.20 -3.36 5.91
N ASP A 37 -13.11 -4.33 5.97
CA ASP A 37 -12.80 -5.65 6.56
C ASP A 37 -11.73 -6.38 5.76
N ILE A 38 -11.81 -6.35 4.42
CA ILE A 38 -10.83 -6.96 3.52
C ILE A 38 -9.45 -6.36 3.74
N THR A 39 -9.36 -5.05 3.74
CA THR A 39 -8.08 -4.34 3.84
C THR A 39 -7.46 -4.44 5.23
N VAL A 40 -8.26 -4.45 6.30
CA VAL A 40 -7.78 -4.70 7.67
C VAL A 40 -7.21 -6.11 7.81
N ALA A 41 -7.83 -7.11 7.18
CA ALA A 41 -7.31 -8.48 7.19
C ALA A 41 -6.01 -8.60 6.38
N ILE A 42 -5.96 -8.01 5.18
CA ILE A 42 -4.78 -8.04 4.31
C ILE A 42 -3.56 -7.37 4.98
N ASP A 43 -3.75 -6.25 5.67
CA ASP A 43 -2.65 -5.51 6.36
C ASP A 43 -1.96 -6.37 7.44
N LYS A 44 -2.59 -7.45 7.86
CA LYS A 44 -2.04 -8.39 8.85
C LYS A 44 -1.28 -9.56 8.22
N LEU A 45 -1.28 -9.71 6.88
CA LEU A 45 -0.76 -10.90 6.19
C LEU A 45 0.66 -11.26 6.64
N ASP A 46 1.55 -10.28 6.71
CA ASP A 46 2.95 -10.47 7.17
C ASP A 46 3.05 -10.96 8.63
N LYS A 47 2.04 -10.68 9.44
CA LYS A 47 2.06 -10.98 10.90
C LYS A 47 1.40 -12.29 11.27
N ILE A 48 0.27 -12.60 10.63
CA ILE A 48 -0.57 -13.74 11.01
C ILE A 48 -0.59 -14.87 9.97
N GLY A 49 -0.08 -14.60 8.75
CA GLY A 49 -0.06 -15.56 7.65
C GLY A 49 -1.39 -15.71 6.91
N LEU A 50 -1.34 -16.32 5.73
CA LEU A 50 -2.46 -16.41 4.79
C LEU A 50 -3.67 -17.14 5.37
N ASP A 51 -3.44 -18.26 6.07
CA ASP A 51 -4.53 -19.07 6.61
C ASP A 51 -5.36 -18.30 7.64
N ASN A 52 -4.71 -17.52 8.49
CA ASN A 52 -5.39 -16.70 9.48
C ASN A 52 -6.08 -15.49 8.85
N VAL A 53 -5.50 -14.90 7.80
CA VAL A 53 -6.17 -13.85 7.00
C VAL A 53 -7.44 -14.40 6.37
N ASN A 54 -7.38 -15.56 5.73
CA ASN A 54 -8.54 -16.19 5.11
C ASN A 54 -9.65 -16.52 6.15
N LYS A 55 -9.25 -17.00 7.33
CA LYS A 55 -10.19 -17.25 8.43
C LYS A 55 -10.86 -15.96 8.89
N GLU A 56 -10.10 -14.88 9.08
CA GLU A 56 -10.64 -13.57 9.47
C GLU A 56 -11.61 -13.04 8.40
N LEU A 57 -11.26 -13.16 7.12
CA LEU A 57 -12.15 -12.78 6.01
C LEU A 57 -13.46 -13.56 6.02
N ALA A 58 -13.41 -14.89 6.22
CA ALA A 58 -14.60 -15.72 6.33
C ALA A 58 -15.48 -15.35 7.55
N GLU A 59 -14.87 -15.07 8.70
CA GLU A 59 -15.55 -14.60 9.91
C GLU A 59 -16.24 -13.24 9.69
N LYS A 60 -15.72 -12.40 8.80
CA LYS A 60 -16.32 -11.13 8.36
C LYS A 60 -17.39 -11.30 7.27
N GLY A 61 -17.69 -12.54 6.90
CA GLY A 61 -18.72 -12.87 5.94
C GLY A 61 -18.31 -12.63 4.48
N ILE A 62 -17.01 -12.60 4.19
CA ILE A 62 -16.48 -12.66 2.82
C ILE A 62 -16.69 -14.09 2.31
N SER A 63 -17.26 -14.24 1.11
CA SER A 63 -17.54 -15.56 0.55
C SER A 63 -16.25 -16.34 0.22
N GLU A 64 -16.33 -17.68 0.26
CA GLU A 64 -15.19 -18.52 -0.13
C GLU A 64 -14.74 -18.26 -1.57
N GLU A 65 -15.69 -17.97 -2.47
CA GLU A 65 -15.39 -17.61 -3.86
C GLU A 65 -14.61 -16.30 -3.93
N ALA A 66 -15.01 -15.28 -3.17
CA ALA A 66 -14.31 -14.01 -3.10
C ALA A 66 -12.91 -14.16 -2.51
N ILE A 67 -12.73 -14.96 -1.46
CA ILE A 67 -11.42 -15.27 -0.87
C ILE A 67 -10.53 -15.98 -1.91
N ALA A 68 -11.07 -16.95 -2.64
CA ALA A 68 -10.32 -17.66 -3.68
C ALA A 68 -9.87 -16.74 -4.82
N LYS A 69 -10.68 -15.75 -5.19
CA LYS A 69 -10.31 -14.72 -6.19
C LYS A 69 -9.29 -13.73 -5.64
N LEU A 70 -9.35 -13.40 -4.36
CA LEU A 70 -8.48 -12.43 -3.69
C LEU A 70 -7.04 -12.94 -3.55
N GLN A 71 -6.87 -14.20 -3.16
CA GLN A 71 -5.56 -14.79 -2.86
C GLN A 71 -4.50 -14.58 -3.94
N PRO A 72 -4.73 -14.94 -5.22
CA PRO A 72 -3.71 -14.77 -6.25
C PRO A 72 -3.34 -13.30 -6.49
N ILE A 73 -4.22 -12.37 -6.14
CA ILE A 73 -3.99 -10.94 -6.31
C ILE A 73 -3.07 -10.42 -5.20
N ILE A 74 -3.39 -10.71 -3.94
CA ILE A 74 -2.58 -10.23 -2.80
C ILE A 74 -1.22 -10.92 -2.70
N LEU A 75 -1.08 -12.10 -3.31
CA LEU A 75 0.17 -12.85 -3.38
C LEU A 75 0.96 -12.61 -4.66
N LEU A 76 0.59 -11.62 -5.48
CA LEU A 76 1.33 -11.27 -6.69
C LEU A 76 2.80 -11.01 -6.36
N SER A 77 3.66 -11.72 -7.07
CA SER A 77 5.12 -11.62 -6.99
C SER A 77 5.70 -11.14 -8.32
N GLY A 78 6.98 -10.85 -8.34
CA GLY A 78 7.69 -10.36 -9.52
C GLY A 78 7.99 -8.86 -9.44
N THR A 79 8.38 -8.31 -10.57
CA THR A 79 8.71 -6.88 -10.71
C THR A 79 7.46 -6.01 -10.60
N ASN A 80 7.65 -4.73 -10.28
CA ASN A 80 6.54 -3.77 -10.26
C ASN A 80 5.80 -3.70 -11.60
N ALA A 81 6.52 -3.77 -12.72
CA ALA A 81 5.94 -3.76 -14.06
C ALA A 81 5.06 -4.99 -14.31
N GLU A 82 5.50 -6.18 -13.91
CA GLU A 82 4.73 -7.43 -14.03
C GLU A 82 3.48 -7.39 -13.17
N LYS A 83 3.60 -6.91 -11.91
CA LYS A 83 2.45 -6.71 -11.01
C LYS A 83 1.42 -5.74 -11.61
N LEU A 84 1.86 -4.60 -12.14
CA LEU A 84 0.97 -3.61 -12.77
C LEU A 84 0.30 -4.15 -14.03
N ALA A 85 1.02 -4.87 -14.88
CA ALA A 85 0.45 -5.50 -16.07
C ALA A 85 -0.65 -6.52 -15.70
N THR A 86 -0.42 -7.33 -14.68
CA THR A 86 -1.42 -8.27 -14.15
C THR A 86 -2.63 -7.53 -13.59
N LEU A 87 -2.41 -6.48 -12.79
CA LEU A 87 -3.49 -5.68 -12.22
C LEU A 87 -4.35 -5.00 -13.29
N LYS A 88 -3.79 -4.53 -14.39
CA LYS A 88 -4.56 -3.98 -15.53
C LYS A 88 -5.54 -5.00 -16.08
N THR A 89 -5.12 -6.26 -16.18
CA THR A 89 -5.98 -7.34 -16.68
C THR A 89 -7.05 -7.71 -15.65
N VAL A 90 -6.64 -7.91 -14.40
CA VAL A 90 -7.52 -8.35 -13.32
C VAL A 90 -8.57 -7.28 -12.97
N LEU A 91 -8.19 -6.00 -13.02
CA LEU A 91 -9.04 -4.86 -12.69
C LEU A 91 -9.76 -4.25 -13.91
N SER A 92 -9.78 -4.93 -15.05
CA SER A 92 -10.38 -4.42 -16.31
C SER A 92 -11.82 -3.95 -16.15
N ASP A 93 -12.59 -4.56 -15.26
CA ASP A 93 -13.99 -4.24 -14.99
C ASP A 93 -14.18 -3.21 -13.86
N SER A 94 -13.10 -2.67 -13.29
CA SER A 94 -13.11 -1.63 -12.28
C SER A 94 -12.44 -0.35 -12.78
N GLU A 95 -13.23 0.67 -13.10
CA GLU A 95 -12.69 1.99 -13.49
C GLU A 95 -11.84 2.60 -12.37
N THR A 96 -12.30 2.47 -11.12
CA THR A 96 -11.57 2.93 -9.93
C THR A 96 -10.23 2.20 -9.80
N GLY A 97 -10.22 0.88 -9.96
CA GLY A 97 -9.02 0.06 -9.89
C GLY A 97 -8.01 0.41 -10.96
N LEU A 98 -8.44 0.55 -12.22
CA LEU A 98 -7.59 0.97 -13.33
C LEU A 98 -6.98 2.36 -13.10
N LYS A 99 -7.76 3.29 -12.55
CA LYS A 99 -7.24 4.62 -12.19
C LYS A 99 -6.14 4.53 -11.13
N GLY A 100 -6.28 3.65 -10.16
CA GLY A 100 -5.25 3.39 -9.15
C GLY A 100 -3.97 2.81 -9.76
N VAL A 101 -4.10 1.94 -10.77
CA VAL A 101 -2.95 1.38 -11.53
C VAL A 101 -2.23 2.48 -12.30
N GLU A 102 -2.95 3.34 -13.05
CA GLU A 102 -2.37 4.47 -13.77
C GLU A 102 -1.59 5.42 -12.86
N GLU A 103 -2.17 5.77 -11.71
CA GLU A 103 -1.52 6.63 -10.72
C GLU A 103 -0.24 5.99 -10.16
N SER A 104 -0.26 4.67 -9.93
CA SER A 104 0.90 3.94 -9.43
C SER A 104 2.01 3.84 -10.48
N GLU A 105 1.66 3.62 -11.76
CA GLU A 105 2.61 3.67 -12.88
C GLU A 105 3.29 5.04 -12.97
N PHE A 106 2.49 6.09 -12.95
CA PHE A 106 3.02 7.46 -13.01
C PHE A 106 4.02 7.76 -11.88
N ILE A 107 3.72 7.30 -10.66
CA ILE A 107 4.62 7.46 -9.51
C ILE A 107 5.92 6.68 -9.74
N LEU A 108 5.83 5.41 -10.13
CA LEU A 108 7.01 4.56 -10.35
C LEU A 108 7.91 5.08 -11.46
N ASP A 109 7.33 5.51 -12.59
CA ASP A 109 8.06 6.09 -13.70
C ASP A 109 8.74 7.41 -13.32
N THR A 110 8.05 8.24 -12.54
CA THR A 110 8.62 9.50 -12.02
C THR A 110 9.81 9.22 -11.11
N LEU A 111 9.68 8.27 -10.17
CA LEU A 111 10.76 7.91 -9.26
C LEU A 111 11.96 7.31 -9.99
N GLN A 112 11.73 6.52 -11.03
CA GLN A 112 12.78 5.98 -11.89
C GLN A 112 13.52 7.10 -12.63
N THR A 113 12.78 8.06 -13.20
CA THR A 113 13.34 9.23 -13.89
C THR A 113 14.18 10.10 -12.95
N MET A 114 13.79 10.20 -11.68
CA MET A 114 14.57 10.91 -10.65
C MET A 114 15.86 10.19 -10.25
N GLY A 115 16.13 9.01 -10.76
CA GLY A 115 17.35 8.25 -10.52
C GLY A 115 17.48 7.75 -9.08
N LEU A 116 16.37 7.46 -8.41
CA LEU A 116 16.37 6.88 -7.07
C LEU A 116 17.01 5.49 -7.10
N LYS A 117 17.99 5.27 -6.22
CA LYS A 117 18.72 4.00 -6.10
C LYS A 117 18.11 3.06 -5.07
N ASN A 118 17.14 3.52 -4.32
CA ASN A 118 16.48 2.72 -3.29
C ASN A 118 15.53 1.72 -3.92
N GLU A 119 15.36 0.59 -3.25
CA GLU A 119 14.35 -0.39 -3.60
C GLU A 119 12.95 0.20 -3.44
N ILE A 120 12.12 0.04 -4.48
CA ILE A 120 10.72 0.46 -4.49
C ILE A 120 9.88 -0.73 -4.88
N GLU A 121 8.94 -1.10 -4.03
CA GLU A 121 8.08 -2.26 -4.19
C GLU A 121 6.61 -1.87 -4.21
N LEU A 122 5.88 -2.27 -5.27
CA LEU A 122 4.41 -2.29 -5.25
C LEU A 122 3.97 -3.44 -4.36
N ASP A 123 3.37 -3.11 -3.22
CA ASP A 123 2.95 -4.07 -2.20
C ASP A 123 1.43 -3.99 -1.98
N LEU A 124 0.70 -4.95 -2.52
CA LEU A 124 -0.77 -4.98 -2.46
C LEU A 124 -1.32 -5.28 -1.06
N THR A 125 -0.46 -5.69 -0.13
CA THR A 125 -0.82 -5.91 1.26
C THR A 125 -0.70 -4.65 2.11
N LEU A 126 -0.07 -3.59 1.59
CA LEU A 126 -0.03 -2.29 2.25
C LEU A 126 -1.40 -1.62 2.19
N ALA A 127 -2.15 -1.67 3.29
CA ALA A 127 -3.55 -1.25 3.34
C ALA A 127 -3.86 -0.27 4.48
N ARG A 128 -2.88 0.47 4.95
CA ARG A 128 -3.03 1.42 6.08
C ARG A 128 -3.70 2.73 5.68
N GLY A 129 -4.21 3.43 6.68
CA GLY A 129 -4.77 4.77 6.51
C GLY A 129 -6.08 4.83 5.72
N LEU A 130 -6.87 3.77 5.76
CA LEU A 130 -8.08 3.58 4.97
C LEU A 130 -9.15 4.64 5.19
N ASN A 131 -9.15 5.28 6.34
CA ASN A 131 -10.16 6.27 6.70
C ASN A 131 -9.91 7.66 6.10
N TYR A 132 -8.70 7.92 5.60
CA TYR A 132 -8.34 9.25 5.11
C TYR A 132 -7.50 9.27 3.83
N TYR A 133 -6.75 8.20 3.50
CA TYR A 133 -6.06 8.13 2.21
C TYR A 133 -7.03 7.81 1.08
N THR A 134 -6.92 8.55 -0.01
CA THR A 134 -7.80 8.46 -1.20
C THR A 134 -7.07 7.98 -2.45
N GLY A 135 -5.76 7.94 -2.42
CA GLY A 135 -4.90 7.56 -3.54
C GLY A 135 -3.68 6.78 -3.07
N ALA A 136 -2.50 7.22 -3.51
CA ALA A 136 -1.23 6.57 -3.17
C ALA A 136 -0.98 6.51 -1.66
N ILE A 137 -0.48 5.36 -1.23
CA ILE A 137 -0.04 5.07 0.14
C ILE A 137 1.41 4.59 0.05
N PHE A 138 2.24 4.97 1.01
CA PHE A 138 3.62 4.49 1.06
C PHE A 138 4.09 4.27 2.49
N GLU A 139 5.00 3.32 2.62
CA GLU A 139 5.75 3.02 3.83
C GLU A 139 7.23 2.85 3.51
N VAL A 140 8.07 3.18 4.47
CA VAL A 140 9.51 2.95 4.38
C VAL A 140 9.91 1.96 5.46
N LYS A 141 10.53 0.86 5.05
CA LYS A 141 11.08 -0.17 5.94
C LYS A 141 12.61 -0.15 5.87
N ALA A 142 13.27 -0.27 7.02
CA ALA A 142 14.70 -0.54 7.07
C ALA A 142 14.97 -1.98 6.60
N LEU A 143 16.05 -2.17 5.83
CA LEU A 143 16.43 -3.49 5.30
C LEU A 143 17.34 -4.28 6.23
N ASP A 144 18.15 -3.59 7.02
CA ASP A 144 19.19 -4.20 7.84
C ASP A 144 18.75 -4.50 9.27
N VAL A 145 17.59 -4.00 9.67
CA VAL A 145 17.03 -4.15 11.03
C VAL A 145 15.58 -4.62 10.93
N GLN A 146 15.24 -5.65 11.69
CA GLN A 146 13.86 -6.13 11.80
C GLN A 146 13.04 -5.22 12.74
N ILE A 147 12.48 -4.16 12.17
CA ILE A 147 11.61 -3.21 12.85
C ILE A 147 10.41 -2.91 11.95
N GLY A 148 9.32 -2.42 12.51
CA GLY A 148 8.19 -1.95 11.72
C GLY A 148 8.57 -0.75 10.84
N SER A 149 7.60 -0.24 10.06
CA SER A 149 7.82 0.91 9.19
C SER A 149 8.37 2.11 9.97
N ILE A 150 9.43 2.71 9.44
CA ILE A 150 10.11 3.87 10.05
C ILE A 150 9.55 5.20 9.56
N THR A 151 8.82 5.17 8.45
CA THR A 151 8.15 6.33 7.86
C THR A 151 6.92 5.84 7.11
N GLY A 152 5.89 6.65 7.04
CA GLY A 152 4.68 6.35 6.27
C GLY A 152 3.92 7.59 5.88
N GLY A 153 3.09 7.47 4.87
CA GLY A 153 2.28 8.57 4.38
C GLY A 153 1.38 8.19 3.22
N GLY A 154 0.75 9.18 2.63
CA GLY A 154 -0.11 8.99 1.47
C GLY A 154 -0.84 10.23 1.05
N ARG A 155 -1.60 10.10 -0.04
CA ARG A 155 -2.47 11.13 -0.59
C ARG A 155 -3.83 11.12 0.08
N TYR A 156 -4.34 12.30 0.41
CA TYR A 156 -5.70 12.51 0.90
C TYR A 156 -6.33 13.72 0.19
N ASP A 157 -7.57 13.55 -0.28
CA ASP A 157 -8.29 14.59 -1.02
C ASP A 157 -9.40 15.24 -0.19
N ASN A 158 -9.89 14.55 0.86
CA ASN A 158 -11.05 14.97 1.65
C ASN A 158 -10.69 15.53 3.03
N LEU A 159 -9.54 15.13 3.58
CA LEU A 159 -9.13 15.51 4.94
C LEU A 159 -8.99 17.03 5.11
N THR A 160 -8.51 17.72 4.09
CA THR A 160 -8.35 19.17 4.06
C THR A 160 -9.69 19.91 4.20
N GLY A 161 -10.77 19.30 3.70
CA GLY A 161 -12.15 19.82 3.86
C GLY A 161 -12.61 19.90 5.30
N VAL A 162 -12.16 18.96 6.16
CA VAL A 162 -12.45 18.98 7.60
C VAL A 162 -11.85 20.22 8.28
N PHE A 163 -10.75 20.74 7.72
CA PHE A 163 -10.08 21.96 8.20
C PHE A 163 -10.49 23.21 7.40
N GLY A 164 -11.61 23.18 6.69
CA GLY A 164 -12.14 24.33 5.96
C GLY A 164 -11.57 24.56 4.56
N MET A 165 -10.76 23.65 4.03
CA MET A 165 -10.17 23.74 2.69
C MET A 165 -10.73 22.66 1.75
N ALA A 166 -12.04 22.71 1.50
CA ALA A 166 -12.69 21.77 0.61
C ALA A 166 -12.12 21.85 -0.82
N GLY A 167 -11.95 20.71 -1.49
CA GLY A 167 -11.45 20.62 -2.86
C GLY A 167 -9.93 20.79 -3.00
N VAL A 168 -9.20 20.84 -1.90
CA VAL A 168 -7.72 20.88 -1.91
C VAL A 168 -7.20 19.48 -1.58
N SER A 169 -6.45 18.87 -2.51
CA SER A 169 -5.75 17.61 -2.23
C SER A 169 -4.50 17.83 -1.38
N GLY A 170 -4.13 16.83 -0.60
CA GLY A 170 -2.93 16.86 0.21
C GLY A 170 -2.14 15.57 0.13
N VAL A 171 -0.86 15.67 0.44
CA VAL A 171 0.04 14.53 0.66
C VAL A 171 0.74 14.75 1.99
N GLY A 172 0.67 13.75 2.85
CA GLY A 172 1.31 13.79 4.17
C GLY A 172 2.34 12.69 4.32
N ILE A 173 3.35 12.98 5.15
CA ILE A 173 4.36 12.02 5.56
C ILE A 173 4.65 12.20 7.04
N SER A 174 4.83 11.09 7.76
CA SER A 174 5.30 11.10 9.14
C SER A 174 6.55 10.23 9.29
N PHE A 175 7.41 10.64 10.21
CA PHE A 175 8.63 9.93 10.57
C PHE A 175 8.47 9.35 11.98
N GLY A 176 8.75 8.05 12.14
CA GLY A 176 8.81 7.40 13.43
C GLY A 176 10.18 7.66 14.09
N ALA A 177 10.32 8.78 14.80
CA ALA A 177 11.60 9.20 15.38
C ALA A 177 12.23 8.12 16.27
N ASP A 178 11.43 7.52 17.16
CA ASP A 178 11.89 6.44 18.04
C ASP A 178 12.38 5.22 17.25
N ARG A 179 11.63 4.82 16.22
CA ARG A 179 12.03 3.69 15.37
C ARG A 179 13.28 3.96 14.55
N ILE A 180 13.46 5.18 14.05
CA ILE A 180 14.67 5.59 13.35
C ILE A 180 15.85 5.56 14.30
N PHE A 181 15.67 6.03 15.54
CA PHE A 181 16.68 5.97 16.58
C PHE A 181 17.05 4.52 16.94
N ASP A 182 16.06 3.64 17.07
CA ASP A 182 16.30 2.21 17.33
C ASP A 182 17.07 1.54 16.19
N VAL A 183 16.78 1.90 14.93
CA VAL A 183 17.55 1.41 13.77
C VAL A 183 18.99 1.88 13.85
N LEU A 184 19.22 3.16 14.11
CA LEU A 184 20.57 3.72 14.23
C LEU A 184 21.41 3.08 15.35
N ASN A 185 20.77 2.63 16.42
CA ASN A 185 21.46 1.94 17.52
C ASN A 185 21.78 0.47 17.22
N GLN A 186 21.20 -0.11 16.19
CA GLN A 186 21.38 -1.51 15.80
C GLN A 186 22.30 -1.69 14.57
N LEU A 187 22.65 -0.60 13.89
CA LEU A 187 23.63 -0.57 12.80
C LEU A 187 25.05 -0.41 13.35
#